data_64c92cbffdd0541e9749e6e2c3201f38
#
_entry.id   64c92cbffdd0541e9749e6e2c3201f38
#
_cell.length_a   1.000
_cell.length_b   1.000
_cell.length_c   1.000
_cell.angle_alpha   90.00
_cell.angle_beta   90.00
_cell.angle_gamma   90.00
#
_symmetry.space_group_name_H-M   'P 1'
#
loop_
_entity.id
_entity.type
_entity.pdbx_description
1 polymer ?
#
loop_
_entity_poly.entity_id
_entity_poly.type
_entity_poly.pdbx_seq_one_letter_code
_entity_poly.pdbx_strand_id
1 'polypeptide(L)'
;MRLLGKALTFDDVLLVPAYSQILPKDTSLCTQFTRGIRLNLPLVAAAMDTVTEARLAIAIAQEGGIGIVHKNLPAPDQAAQVAKVKRYESGVLRDPVVITPDTSVYQVMQLSHELGVSGFPVVDGGKVVGIVTGRDLRFETRTELPAREIMTPRERLVTVPEGTTPEEAKALLNKHKLERLLVVNESFELKGLITVKDITKQLNFPSAARDSAGRLRVGAAVGVGAGTEERVEALVKAGVDAIVVDTAHGHSKGVLDRVRWVKQHYPQVQVIGGNIATGAAALALVEAGADGVKVGIGPGSICTTRIVAGVGVPQITAIDNVATALQGTGVPLIADGGIRYSGDIAKAIAAGASTVMMGGMFAGTEEAPGEIVLYQGRSYKSYRGMGSIGAMQQGSADRYFQESSTGNPNADKLVPEGIEGRVPYKGSVVAIIFQMAGGLRASMGYCGCATTDEMRNRAEFVEITAAGIRESHVHDVQITKEAPNYRAS
;
A
#
# COMPACT_ATOMS: atom_id res chain seq x y z
N MET A 1 -9.05 -15.31 -39.34
CA MET A 1 -8.90 -15.10 -37.86
C MET A 1 -7.42 -14.86 -37.56
N ARG A 2 -7.09 -13.87 -36.73
CA ARG A 2 -5.70 -13.62 -36.32
C ARG A 2 -5.51 -14.23 -34.92
N LEU A 3 -4.95 -15.43 -34.83
CA LEU A 3 -4.68 -16.13 -33.57
C LEU A 3 -3.20 -15.89 -33.21
N LEU A 4 -2.96 -15.32 -32.00
CA LEU A 4 -1.61 -15.03 -31.49
C LEU A 4 -0.95 -16.23 -30.81
N GLY A 5 -1.71 -17.29 -30.52
CA GLY A 5 -1.21 -18.50 -29.88
C GLY A 5 -1.97 -18.90 -28.62
N LYS A 6 -1.38 -19.81 -27.85
CA LYS A 6 -1.88 -20.28 -26.57
C LYS A 6 -1.46 -19.31 -25.47
N ALA A 7 -2.32 -19.09 -24.47
CA ALA A 7 -2.05 -18.24 -23.34
C ALA A 7 -2.30 -19.00 -22.02
N LEU A 8 -1.43 -18.76 -21.02
CA LEU A 8 -1.35 -19.52 -19.78
C LEU A 8 -1.70 -18.67 -18.58
N THR A 9 -2.38 -19.27 -17.59
CA THR A 9 -2.63 -18.71 -16.27
C THR A 9 -1.86 -19.46 -15.18
N PHE A 10 -2.05 -19.11 -13.92
CA PHE A 10 -1.33 -19.73 -12.80
C PHE A 10 -1.54 -21.23 -12.69
N ASP A 11 -2.73 -21.73 -13.03
CA ASP A 11 -3.07 -23.16 -12.95
C ASP A 11 -2.51 -23.99 -14.13
N ASP A 12 -1.99 -23.34 -15.16
CA ASP A 12 -1.45 -24.03 -16.32
C ASP A 12 0.04 -24.35 -16.20
N VAL A 13 0.73 -23.83 -15.16
CA VAL A 13 2.17 -23.96 -15.00
C VAL A 13 2.58 -24.31 -13.57
N LEU A 14 3.72 -24.98 -13.44
CA LEU A 14 4.46 -25.13 -12.18
C LEU A 14 5.91 -24.68 -12.36
N LEU A 15 6.54 -24.24 -11.26
CA LEU A 15 7.98 -23.98 -11.24
C LEU A 15 8.75 -25.30 -11.11
N VAL A 16 9.83 -25.44 -11.87
CA VAL A 16 10.71 -26.59 -11.82
C VAL A 16 11.69 -26.45 -10.67
N PRO A 17 11.79 -27.44 -9.78
CA PRO A 17 12.80 -27.43 -8.72
C PRO A 17 14.22 -27.45 -9.31
N ALA A 18 15.13 -26.68 -8.70
CA ALA A 18 16.51 -26.59 -9.13
C ALA A 18 17.47 -26.91 -7.97
N TYR A 19 18.76 -27.12 -8.28
CA TYR A 19 19.77 -27.27 -7.25
C TYR A 19 19.82 -26.03 -6.35
N SER A 20 19.74 -26.24 -5.04
CA SER A 20 19.70 -25.17 -4.05
C SER A 20 20.73 -25.36 -2.93
N GLN A 21 21.41 -24.28 -2.60
CA GLN A 21 22.23 -24.13 -1.39
C GLN A 21 21.63 -23.10 -0.43
N ILE A 22 20.39 -22.65 -0.68
CA ILE A 22 19.72 -21.55 0.00
C ILE A 22 18.59 -22.08 0.87
N LEU A 23 18.57 -21.71 2.13
CA LEU A 23 17.44 -21.99 3.00
C LEU A 23 16.39 -20.86 2.85
N PRO A 24 15.08 -21.16 2.99
CA PRO A 24 14.02 -20.16 2.91
C PRO A 24 14.26 -18.92 3.78
N LYS A 25 14.81 -19.10 4.99
CA LYS A 25 15.11 -18.00 5.93
C LYS A 25 16.19 -17.03 5.42
N ASP A 26 17.06 -17.47 4.53
CA ASP A 26 18.21 -16.71 4.03
C ASP A 26 17.88 -15.95 2.73
N THR A 27 16.65 -16.10 2.21
CA THR A 27 16.20 -15.42 0.98
C THR A 27 15.83 -13.97 1.24
N SER A 28 16.16 -13.09 0.28
CA SER A 28 15.74 -11.68 0.28
C SER A 28 14.50 -11.46 -0.58
N LEU A 29 13.45 -10.90 0.02
CA LEU A 29 12.20 -10.54 -0.67
C LEU A 29 12.20 -9.09 -1.19
N CYS A 30 13.31 -8.37 -1.05
CA CYS A 30 13.45 -7.00 -1.54
C CYS A 30 13.25 -6.94 -3.06
N THR A 31 12.54 -5.91 -3.51
CA THR A 31 12.17 -5.75 -4.92
C THR A 31 11.96 -4.28 -5.31
N GLN A 32 11.95 -3.98 -6.62
CA GLN A 32 11.56 -2.67 -7.16
C GLN A 32 10.03 -2.61 -7.35
N PHE A 33 9.40 -1.56 -6.81
CA PHE A 33 7.99 -1.26 -7.03
C PHE A 33 7.79 -0.27 -8.17
N THR A 34 8.63 0.76 -8.20
CA THR A 34 8.78 1.73 -9.29
C THR A 34 10.26 1.98 -9.53
N ARG A 35 10.63 2.78 -10.54
CA ARG A 35 12.03 3.18 -10.74
C ARG A 35 12.68 3.77 -9.49
N GLY A 36 11.93 4.52 -8.70
CA GLY A 36 12.43 5.24 -7.51
C GLY A 36 12.01 4.65 -6.17
N ILE A 37 11.17 3.62 -6.14
CA ILE A 37 10.69 3.02 -4.88
C ILE A 37 11.06 1.55 -4.81
N ARG A 38 11.80 1.20 -3.78
CA ARG A 38 12.11 -0.17 -3.38
C ARG A 38 11.22 -0.59 -2.21
N LEU A 39 10.75 -1.83 -2.21
CA LEU A 39 10.02 -2.47 -1.12
C LEU A 39 10.84 -3.62 -0.55
N ASN A 40 10.59 -3.95 0.72
CA ASN A 40 11.22 -5.09 1.40
C ASN A 40 10.40 -6.37 1.24
N LEU A 41 9.15 -6.24 0.75
CA LEU A 41 8.23 -7.33 0.48
C LEU A 41 7.49 -7.06 -0.84
N PRO A 42 7.39 -8.01 -1.78
CA PRO A 42 6.81 -7.79 -3.10
C PRO A 42 5.27 -7.78 -3.10
N LEU A 43 4.64 -7.32 -2.02
CA LEU A 43 3.18 -7.33 -1.86
C LEU A 43 2.61 -5.91 -1.91
N VAL A 44 1.55 -5.75 -2.70
CA VAL A 44 0.82 -4.49 -2.88
C VAL A 44 -0.66 -4.73 -2.58
N ALA A 45 -1.27 -3.90 -1.72
CA ALA A 45 -2.71 -3.96 -1.49
C ALA A 45 -3.46 -3.14 -2.54
N ALA A 46 -4.48 -3.75 -3.15
CA ALA A 46 -5.20 -3.20 -4.30
C ALA A 46 -6.04 -1.96 -3.96
N ALA A 47 -6.13 -1.04 -4.93
CA ALA A 47 -6.88 0.20 -4.83
C ALA A 47 -8.40 -0.03 -4.97
N MET A 48 -8.99 -0.72 -3.99
CA MET A 48 -10.41 -1.07 -3.98
C MET A 48 -11.06 -0.60 -2.68
N ASP A 49 -12.28 -0.10 -2.77
CA ASP A 49 -13.02 0.49 -1.65
C ASP A 49 -13.40 -0.49 -0.53
N THR A 50 -13.29 -1.78 -0.78
CA THR A 50 -13.44 -2.86 0.21
C THR A 50 -12.11 -3.49 0.61
N VAL A 51 -10.96 -2.88 0.23
CA VAL A 51 -9.63 -3.43 0.49
C VAL A 51 -8.71 -2.44 1.19
N THR A 52 -8.41 -1.27 0.56
CA THR A 52 -7.30 -0.43 1.01
C THR A 52 -7.71 0.98 1.37
N GLU A 53 -7.73 1.26 2.66
CA GLU A 53 -7.67 2.58 3.28
C GLU A 53 -6.46 2.67 4.20
N ALA A 54 -6.32 3.76 4.97
CA ALA A 54 -5.15 4.02 5.80
C ALA A 54 -4.79 2.86 6.75
N ARG A 55 -5.76 2.16 7.34
CA ARG A 55 -5.52 1.09 8.31
C ARG A 55 -4.76 -0.08 7.67
N LEU A 56 -5.22 -0.56 6.52
CA LEU A 56 -4.54 -1.62 5.77
C LEU A 56 -3.22 -1.11 5.16
N ALA A 57 -3.19 0.12 4.62
CA ALA A 57 -1.99 0.70 4.05
C ALA A 57 -0.86 0.81 5.09
N ILE A 58 -1.17 1.16 6.34
CA ILE A 58 -0.22 1.16 7.45
C ILE A 58 0.30 -0.25 7.72
N ALA A 59 -0.60 -1.22 7.92
CA ALA A 59 -0.22 -2.58 8.29
C ALA A 59 0.69 -3.23 7.23
N ILE A 60 0.34 -3.12 5.93
CA ILE A 60 1.18 -3.69 4.88
C ILE A 60 2.52 -2.96 4.72
N ALA A 61 2.55 -1.64 4.94
CA ALA A 61 3.80 -0.87 4.88
C ALA A 61 4.74 -1.23 6.05
N GLN A 62 4.22 -1.50 7.24
CA GLN A 62 4.98 -2.00 8.39
C GLN A 62 5.64 -3.36 8.10
N GLU A 63 4.99 -4.22 7.36
CA GLU A 63 5.53 -5.53 6.93
C GLU A 63 6.47 -5.43 5.72
N GLY A 64 6.63 -4.26 5.11
CA GLY A 64 7.58 -4.01 4.02
C GLY A 64 6.97 -3.94 2.62
N GLY A 65 5.65 -4.06 2.48
CA GLY A 65 4.88 -3.85 1.26
C GLY A 65 4.38 -2.41 1.10
N ILE A 66 3.33 -2.22 0.30
CA ILE A 66 2.69 -0.90 0.11
C ILE A 66 1.17 -1.05 -0.13
N GLY A 67 0.38 -0.15 0.43
CA GLY A 67 -1.04 -0.03 0.15
C GLY A 67 -1.34 1.09 -0.84
N ILE A 68 -2.30 0.86 -1.74
CA ILE A 68 -2.78 1.88 -2.68
C ILE A 68 -4.19 2.29 -2.27
N VAL A 69 -4.32 3.52 -1.76
CA VAL A 69 -5.61 4.06 -1.32
C VAL A 69 -6.53 4.26 -2.53
N HIS A 70 -7.75 3.76 -2.45
CA HIS A 70 -8.72 3.82 -3.53
C HIS A 70 -9.27 5.24 -3.77
N LYS A 71 -9.82 5.48 -4.98
CA LYS A 71 -10.35 6.79 -5.39
C LYS A 71 -11.86 6.96 -5.16
N ASN A 72 -12.59 5.93 -4.70
CA ASN A 72 -14.02 6.01 -4.36
C ASN A 72 -14.25 6.78 -3.05
N LEU A 73 -13.63 7.94 -2.96
CA LEU A 73 -13.69 8.91 -1.87
C LEU A 73 -13.62 10.31 -2.51
N PRO A 74 -14.20 11.34 -1.90
CA PRO A 74 -13.89 12.73 -2.22
C PRO A 74 -12.35 12.95 -2.16
N ALA A 75 -11.84 13.85 -3.01
CA ALA A 75 -10.39 14.09 -3.07
C ALA A 75 -9.77 14.49 -1.71
N PRO A 76 -10.40 15.36 -0.88
CA PRO A 76 -9.88 15.67 0.45
C PRO A 76 -9.85 14.47 1.38
N ASP A 77 -10.83 13.57 1.31
CA ASP A 77 -10.91 12.39 2.18
C ASP A 77 -9.85 11.35 1.80
N GLN A 78 -9.62 11.12 0.50
CA GLN A 78 -8.54 10.28 0.03
C GLN A 78 -7.17 10.84 0.46
N ALA A 79 -6.96 12.15 0.34
CA ALA A 79 -5.75 12.82 0.81
C ALA A 79 -5.58 12.70 2.34
N ALA A 80 -6.67 12.77 3.11
CA ALA A 80 -6.65 12.55 4.55
C ALA A 80 -6.22 11.12 4.91
N GLN A 81 -6.67 10.10 4.15
CA GLN A 81 -6.17 8.72 4.32
C GLN A 81 -4.66 8.63 4.09
N VAL A 82 -4.15 9.23 3.02
CA VAL A 82 -2.70 9.29 2.73
C VAL A 82 -1.95 9.98 3.87
N ALA A 83 -2.41 11.16 4.29
CA ALA A 83 -1.80 11.93 5.39
C ALA A 83 -1.79 11.13 6.71
N LYS A 84 -2.83 10.31 6.97
CA LYS A 84 -2.89 9.42 8.14
C LYS A 84 -1.78 8.38 8.11
N VAL A 85 -1.50 7.77 6.95
CA VAL A 85 -0.38 6.82 6.79
C VAL A 85 0.95 7.52 7.01
N LYS A 86 1.16 8.69 6.38
CA LYS A 86 2.43 9.45 6.47
C LYS A 86 2.73 9.93 7.89
N ARG A 87 1.71 10.21 8.70
CA ARG A 87 1.86 10.63 10.10
C ARG A 87 1.99 9.47 11.09
N TYR A 88 1.63 8.25 10.70
CA TYR A 88 1.55 7.12 11.63
C TYR A 88 2.90 6.74 12.25
N GLU A 89 3.98 6.83 11.49
CA GLU A 89 5.35 6.55 11.90
C GLU A 89 6.31 7.56 11.28
N SER A 90 6.32 8.77 11.78
CA SER A 90 7.31 9.76 11.38
C SER A 90 8.43 9.79 12.42
N GLY A 91 9.49 9.03 12.36
CA GLY A 91 10.55 8.96 13.38
C GLY A 91 10.92 10.31 14.02
N VAL A 92 10.80 11.39 13.29
CA VAL A 92 10.76 12.79 13.76
C VAL A 92 9.46 13.41 13.24
N LEU A 93 8.54 13.78 14.12
CA LEU A 93 7.37 14.56 13.77
C LEU A 93 7.84 15.98 13.40
N ARG A 94 7.95 16.30 12.10
CA ARG A 94 8.53 17.56 11.63
C ARG A 94 7.66 18.79 11.89
N ASP A 95 6.34 18.63 11.95
CA ASP A 95 5.39 19.71 12.24
C ASP A 95 4.54 19.34 13.47
N PRO A 96 5.10 19.33 14.68
CA PRO A 96 4.33 19.08 15.88
C PRO A 96 3.36 20.23 16.13
N VAL A 97 2.22 19.92 16.74
CA VAL A 97 1.29 20.97 17.19
C VAL A 97 1.98 21.77 18.27
N VAL A 98 2.13 23.06 18.03
CA VAL A 98 2.77 24.00 18.95
C VAL A 98 1.73 24.86 19.64
N ILE A 99 2.08 25.36 20.83
CA ILE A 99 1.30 26.34 21.58
C ILE A 99 2.19 27.56 21.91
N THR A 100 1.57 28.66 22.28
CA THR A 100 2.28 29.84 22.79
C THR A 100 2.38 29.80 24.31
N PRO A 101 3.30 30.57 24.94
CA PRO A 101 3.39 30.68 26.41
C PRO A 101 2.09 31.15 27.07
N ASP A 102 1.29 31.93 26.35
CA ASP A 102 0.02 32.50 26.84
C ASP A 102 -1.22 31.62 26.60
N THR A 103 -1.08 30.50 25.91
CA THR A 103 -2.17 29.53 25.69
C THR A 103 -2.66 29.00 27.05
N SER A 104 -3.96 29.09 27.34
CA SER A 104 -4.49 28.60 28.61
C SER A 104 -4.43 27.09 28.73
N VAL A 105 -4.29 26.59 29.94
CA VAL A 105 -4.33 25.14 30.26
C VAL A 105 -5.60 24.50 29.70
N TYR A 106 -6.74 25.18 29.79
CA TYR A 106 -8.00 24.74 29.21
C TYR A 106 -7.88 24.48 27.70
N GLN A 107 -7.33 25.43 26.94
CA GLN A 107 -7.11 25.30 25.50
C GLN A 107 -6.16 24.14 25.18
N VAL A 108 -5.10 23.96 25.97
CA VAL A 108 -4.16 22.84 25.79
C VAL A 108 -4.86 21.51 26.02
N MET A 109 -5.74 21.40 27.03
CA MET A 109 -6.54 20.20 27.30
C MET A 109 -7.51 19.90 26.15
N GLN A 110 -8.18 20.92 25.62
CA GLN A 110 -9.05 20.76 24.44
C GLN A 110 -8.27 20.24 23.23
N LEU A 111 -7.14 20.88 22.90
CA LEU A 111 -6.27 20.43 21.79
C LEU A 111 -5.77 19.00 22.01
N SER A 112 -5.46 18.64 23.26
CA SER A 112 -5.06 17.28 23.61
C SER A 112 -6.15 16.26 23.33
N HIS A 113 -7.39 16.59 23.68
CA HIS A 113 -8.55 15.72 23.46
C HIS A 113 -8.93 15.62 21.97
N GLU A 114 -9.00 16.75 21.27
CA GLU A 114 -9.39 16.80 19.85
C GLU A 114 -8.38 16.12 18.93
N LEU A 115 -7.08 16.33 19.20
CA LEU A 115 -6.01 15.85 18.33
C LEU A 115 -5.39 14.52 18.79
N GLY A 116 -5.76 14.04 19.99
CA GLY A 116 -5.16 12.81 20.57
C GLY A 116 -3.65 12.97 20.87
N VAL A 117 -3.18 14.20 21.09
CA VAL A 117 -1.77 14.54 21.32
C VAL A 117 -1.57 14.87 22.79
N SER A 118 -0.47 14.39 23.40
CA SER A 118 -0.19 14.56 24.82
C SER A 118 1.15 15.28 25.08
N GLY A 119 1.62 16.08 24.12
CA GLY A 119 2.85 16.86 24.29
C GLY A 119 2.93 17.99 23.29
N PHE A 120 3.04 19.21 23.79
CA PHE A 120 2.99 20.44 23.02
C PHE A 120 4.27 21.25 23.24
N PRO A 121 5.14 21.37 22.22
CA PRO A 121 6.21 22.35 22.28
C PRO A 121 5.63 23.76 22.47
N VAL A 122 6.21 24.52 23.38
CA VAL A 122 5.83 25.92 23.60
C VAL A 122 6.82 26.78 22.83
N VAL A 123 6.30 27.60 21.90
CA VAL A 123 7.11 28.42 21.00
C VAL A 123 6.74 29.89 21.15
N ASP A 124 7.77 30.74 21.27
CA ASP A 124 7.66 32.20 21.33
C ASP A 124 8.63 32.80 20.33
N GLY A 125 8.16 33.71 19.47
CA GLY A 125 8.99 34.34 18.45
C GLY A 125 9.75 33.37 17.54
N GLY A 126 9.16 32.17 17.27
CA GLY A 126 9.76 31.13 16.46
C GLY A 126 10.75 30.20 17.19
N LYS A 127 11.05 30.49 18.47
CA LYS A 127 12.00 29.72 19.29
C LYS A 127 11.27 28.87 20.33
N VAL A 128 11.81 27.70 20.63
CA VAL A 128 11.31 26.86 21.70
C VAL A 128 11.66 27.49 23.04
N VAL A 129 10.62 27.67 23.86
CA VAL A 129 10.74 28.22 25.25
C VAL A 129 10.35 27.19 26.31
N GLY A 130 9.70 26.09 25.93
CA GLY A 130 9.32 25.05 26.86
C GLY A 130 8.58 23.88 26.17
N ILE A 131 8.06 22.97 26.99
CA ILE A 131 7.17 21.90 26.57
C ILE A 131 6.10 21.68 27.65
N VAL A 132 4.83 21.51 27.24
CA VAL A 132 3.75 21.02 28.09
C VAL A 132 3.45 19.58 27.71
N THR A 133 3.38 18.68 28.68
CA THR A 133 3.15 17.25 28.48
C THR A 133 1.91 16.78 29.22
N GLY A 134 1.41 15.59 28.87
CA GLY A 134 0.31 14.97 29.61
C GLY A 134 0.58 14.76 31.11
N ARG A 135 1.84 14.74 31.54
CA ARG A 135 2.23 14.70 32.94
C ARG A 135 1.90 16.01 33.63
N ASP A 136 2.14 17.13 32.97
CA ASP A 136 1.90 18.48 33.51
C ASP A 136 0.39 18.78 33.56
N LEU A 137 -0.40 18.20 32.64
CA LEU A 137 -1.85 18.40 32.56
C LEU A 137 -2.66 17.44 33.46
N ARG A 138 -2.10 16.30 33.84
CA ARG A 138 -2.86 15.17 34.45
C ARG A 138 -3.64 15.51 35.71
N PHE A 139 -3.06 16.34 36.55
CA PHE A 139 -3.65 16.74 37.84
C PHE A 139 -3.80 18.26 37.98
N GLU A 140 -3.60 19.00 36.85
CA GLU A 140 -3.77 20.45 36.88
C GLU A 140 -5.25 20.82 36.86
N THR A 141 -5.68 21.56 37.83
CA THR A 141 -7.08 21.99 38.00
C THR A 141 -7.29 23.47 37.69
N ARG A 142 -6.21 24.24 37.64
CA ARG A 142 -6.23 25.68 37.36
C ARG A 142 -6.21 25.93 35.86
N THR A 143 -7.37 25.77 35.23
CA THR A 143 -7.51 25.77 33.75
C THR A 143 -7.26 27.13 33.12
N GLU A 144 -7.36 28.21 33.90
CA GLU A 144 -7.15 29.59 33.42
C GLU A 144 -5.66 29.99 33.37
N LEU A 145 -4.77 29.20 33.96
CA LEU A 145 -3.34 29.51 33.92
C LEU A 145 -2.79 29.45 32.49
N PRO A 146 -1.84 30.33 32.14
CA PRO A 146 -1.11 30.24 30.89
C PRO A 146 -0.10 29.08 30.93
N ALA A 147 0.20 28.50 29.75
CA ALA A 147 1.11 27.36 29.59
C ALA A 147 2.49 27.60 30.21
N ARG A 148 2.98 28.84 30.25
CA ARG A 148 4.26 29.21 30.86
C ARG A 148 4.37 28.83 32.35
N GLU A 149 3.25 28.78 33.06
CA GLU A 149 3.24 28.47 34.50
C GLU A 149 3.37 26.97 34.80
N ILE A 150 3.02 26.11 33.83
CA ILE A 150 3.03 24.67 34.00
C ILE A 150 4.04 23.94 33.12
N MET A 151 4.60 24.61 32.09
CA MET A 151 5.55 24.00 31.16
C MET A 151 6.88 23.63 31.82
N THR A 152 7.56 22.65 31.28
CA THR A 152 8.99 22.47 31.52
C THR A 152 9.74 23.56 30.75
N PRO A 153 10.42 24.52 31.40
CA PRO A 153 11.06 25.65 30.75
C PRO A 153 12.34 25.25 30.01
N ARG A 154 12.80 26.12 29.12
CA ARG A 154 13.93 25.92 28.21
C ARG A 154 15.18 25.37 28.88
N GLU A 155 15.53 25.90 30.05
CA GLU A 155 16.76 25.56 30.80
C GLU A 155 16.76 24.08 31.26
N ARG A 156 15.59 23.48 31.33
CA ARG A 156 15.39 22.09 31.76
C ARG A 156 15.07 21.13 30.60
N LEU A 157 15.00 21.64 29.36
CA LEU A 157 14.72 20.83 28.19
C LEU A 157 15.94 19.96 27.83
N VAL A 158 15.68 18.73 27.47
CA VAL A 158 16.63 17.87 26.77
C VAL A 158 16.24 17.90 25.29
N THR A 159 17.10 18.46 24.47
CA THR A 159 16.89 18.62 23.03
C THR A 159 17.96 17.88 22.24
N VAL A 160 17.69 17.65 20.97
CA VAL A 160 18.62 17.02 20.02
C VAL A 160 18.69 17.81 18.73
N PRO A 161 19.83 17.79 18.00
CA PRO A 161 19.93 18.40 16.67
C PRO A 161 19.18 17.58 15.61
N GLU A 162 18.96 18.20 14.44
CA GLU A 162 18.51 17.49 13.25
C GLU A 162 19.54 16.41 12.86
N GLY A 163 19.04 15.24 12.43
CA GLY A 163 19.90 14.11 12.04
C GLY A 163 20.28 13.16 13.18
N THR A 164 19.81 13.41 14.43
CA THR A 164 19.98 12.47 15.55
C THR A 164 19.42 11.11 15.20
N THR A 165 20.21 10.06 15.40
CA THR A 165 19.81 8.67 15.12
C THR A 165 18.78 8.16 16.13
N PRO A 166 17.96 7.15 15.77
CA PRO A 166 17.03 6.51 16.71
C PRO A 166 17.72 5.94 17.95
N GLU A 167 18.93 5.40 17.81
CA GLU A 167 19.74 4.84 18.90
C GLU A 167 20.17 5.90 19.88
N GLU A 168 20.68 7.05 19.40
CA GLU A 168 21.06 8.20 20.23
C GLU A 168 19.83 8.79 20.95
N ALA A 169 18.73 8.97 20.23
CA ALA A 169 17.48 9.45 20.81
C ALA A 169 16.97 8.52 21.91
N LYS A 170 17.00 7.18 21.68
CA LYS A 170 16.62 6.16 22.65
C LYS A 170 17.50 6.22 23.93
N ALA A 171 18.81 6.40 23.76
CA ALA A 171 19.73 6.53 24.88
C ALA A 171 19.42 7.75 25.75
N LEU A 172 19.12 8.90 25.13
CA LEU A 172 18.75 10.13 25.84
C LEU A 172 17.39 10.03 26.51
N LEU A 173 16.37 9.50 25.84
CA LEU A 173 15.05 9.27 26.42
C LEU A 173 15.14 8.37 27.66
N ASN A 174 15.92 7.28 27.58
CA ASN A 174 16.11 6.38 28.71
C ASN A 174 16.91 7.03 29.86
N LYS A 175 18.00 7.73 29.56
CA LYS A 175 18.85 8.40 30.55
C LYS A 175 18.09 9.44 31.35
N HIS A 176 17.28 10.25 30.68
CA HIS A 176 16.52 11.34 31.31
C HIS A 176 15.08 10.97 31.70
N LYS A 177 14.65 9.69 31.46
CA LYS A 177 13.29 9.18 31.74
C LYS A 177 12.21 10.02 31.07
N LEU A 178 12.47 10.43 29.83
CA LEU A 178 11.58 11.24 29.02
C LEU A 178 10.79 10.36 28.04
N GLU A 179 9.62 10.82 27.66
CA GLU A 179 8.80 10.21 26.59
C GLU A 179 8.99 10.91 25.24
N ARG A 180 9.61 12.10 25.24
CA ARG A 180 9.77 12.96 24.05
C ARG A 180 11.06 13.75 24.09
N LEU A 181 11.62 14.01 22.91
CA LEU A 181 12.74 14.92 22.68
C LEU A 181 12.37 15.95 21.63
N LEU A 182 12.64 17.20 21.89
CA LEU A 182 12.49 18.26 20.90
C LEU A 182 13.73 18.28 19.99
N VAL A 183 13.49 18.31 18.68
CA VAL A 183 14.54 18.50 17.68
C VAL A 183 14.62 19.99 17.38
N VAL A 184 15.79 20.58 17.61
CA VAL A 184 16.02 22.02 17.41
C VAL A 184 17.27 22.26 16.57
N ASN A 185 17.34 23.41 15.89
CA ASN A 185 18.57 23.89 15.24
C ASN A 185 19.42 24.70 16.21
N GLU A 186 20.56 25.22 15.72
CA GLU A 186 21.48 26.06 16.50
C GLU A 186 20.82 27.35 17.04
N SER A 187 19.83 27.89 16.35
CA SER A 187 19.04 29.05 16.78
C SER A 187 17.92 28.70 17.76
N PHE A 188 17.82 27.45 18.18
CA PHE A 188 16.78 26.91 19.07
C PHE A 188 15.37 27.00 18.47
N GLU A 189 15.24 26.98 17.14
CA GLU A 189 13.98 26.85 16.44
C GLU A 189 13.54 25.38 16.38
N LEU A 190 12.26 25.14 16.56
CA LEU A 190 11.70 23.80 16.48
C LEU A 190 11.80 23.22 15.07
N LYS A 191 12.41 22.04 14.95
CA LYS A 191 12.53 21.27 13.71
C LYS A 191 11.77 19.95 13.76
N GLY A 192 11.36 19.53 14.97
CA GLY A 192 10.55 18.32 15.14
C GLY A 192 10.44 17.84 16.57
N LEU A 193 9.79 16.69 16.71
CA LEU A 193 9.56 16.00 17.97
C LEU A 193 9.82 14.50 17.76
N ILE A 194 10.64 13.88 18.60
CA ILE A 194 10.87 12.43 18.64
C ILE A 194 10.15 11.88 19.87
N THR A 195 9.41 10.78 19.73
CA THR A 195 8.76 10.12 20.86
C THR A 195 9.26 8.69 21.06
N VAL A 196 9.14 8.18 22.31
CA VAL A 196 9.42 6.75 22.59
C VAL A 196 8.57 5.83 21.72
N LYS A 197 7.31 6.21 21.46
CA LYS A 197 6.41 5.42 20.59
C LYS A 197 6.96 5.28 19.18
N ASP A 198 7.49 6.35 18.59
CA ASP A 198 8.03 6.34 17.23
C ASP A 198 9.28 5.45 17.13
N ILE A 199 10.19 5.56 18.10
CA ILE A 199 11.40 4.71 18.17
C ILE A 199 11.00 3.24 18.37
N THR A 200 10.07 2.95 19.28
CA THR A 200 9.61 1.58 19.53
C THR A 200 8.98 0.96 18.28
N LYS A 201 8.17 1.73 17.53
CA LYS A 201 7.59 1.27 16.26
C LYS A 201 8.68 0.97 15.22
N GLN A 202 9.71 1.81 15.10
CA GLN A 202 10.82 1.54 14.17
C GLN A 202 11.56 0.24 14.52
N LEU A 203 11.78 -0.02 15.80
CA LEU A 203 12.43 -1.25 16.27
C LEU A 203 11.55 -2.50 16.08
N ASN A 204 10.23 -2.36 16.24
CA ASN A 204 9.28 -3.46 16.08
C ASN A 204 9.07 -3.84 14.60
N PHE A 205 9.26 -2.90 13.65
CA PHE A 205 9.05 -3.10 12.23
C PHE A 205 10.30 -2.76 11.41
N PRO A 206 11.39 -3.55 11.55
CA PRO A 206 12.67 -3.27 10.87
C PRO A 206 12.56 -3.39 9.34
N SER A 207 11.60 -4.18 8.85
CA SER A 207 11.35 -4.37 7.42
C SER A 207 10.37 -3.36 6.82
N ALA A 208 9.87 -2.39 7.58
CA ALA A 208 8.86 -1.46 7.09
C ALA A 208 9.33 -0.69 5.85
N ALA A 209 8.40 -0.51 4.90
CA ALA A 209 8.64 0.30 3.70
C ALA A 209 8.56 1.78 4.06
N ARG A 210 9.72 2.47 4.10
CA ARG A 210 9.84 3.87 4.52
C ARG A 210 10.42 4.74 3.42
N ASP A 211 10.05 6.02 3.44
CA ASP A 211 10.69 7.07 2.64
C ASP A 211 12.00 7.56 3.30
N SER A 212 12.70 8.47 2.64
CA SER A 212 13.96 9.06 3.15
C SER A 212 13.77 9.86 4.45
N ALA A 213 12.54 10.23 4.81
CA ALA A 213 12.21 10.90 6.06
C ALA A 213 11.75 9.93 7.16
N GLY A 214 11.86 8.60 6.93
CA GLY A 214 11.46 7.55 7.88
C GLY A 214 9.95 7.32 7.97
N ARG A 215 9.12 7.94 7.11
CA ARG A 215 7.67 7.78 7.12
C ARG A 215 7.26 6.58 6.27
N LEU A 216 6.19 5.90 6.66
CA LEU A 216 5.64 4.78 5.88
C LEU A 216 5.29 5.21 4.45
N ARG A 217 5.56 4.32 3.50
CA ARG A 217 5.20 4.53 2.09
C ARG A 217 3.74 4.21 1.84
N VAL A 218 3.13 5.00 0.97
CA VAL A 218 1.73 4.84 0.55
C VAL A 218 1.54 5.33 -0.87
N GLY A 219 0.76 4.59 -1.65
CA GLY A 219 0.27 5.04 -2.96
C GLY A 219 -1.20 5.41 -2.93
N ALA A 220 -1.67 6.07 -3.97
CA ALA A 220 -3.07 6.39 -4.17
C ALA A 220 -3.48 6.27 -5.63
N ALA A 221 -4.68 5.75 -5.87
CA ALA A 221 -5.24 5.63 -7.20
C ALA A 221 -5.94 6.91 -7.65
N VAL A 222 -5.83 7.22 -8.93
CA VAL A 222 -6.54 8.31 -9.58
C VAL A 222 -7.13 7.80 -10.91
N GLY A 223 -8.15 8.49 -11.41
CA GLY A 223 -8.73 8.25 -12.73
C GLY A 223 -8.11 9.11 -13.82
N VAL A 224 -8.88 9.28 -14.91
CA VAL A 224 -8.52 10.13 -16.06
C VAL A 224 -9.57 11.24 -16.29
N GLY A 225 -10.71 11.16 -15.62
CA GLY A 225 -11.83 12.08 -15.75
C GLY A 225 -11.61 13.46 -15.13
N ALA A 226 -12.66 14.27 -15.13
CA ALA A 226 -12.68 15.60 -14.53
C ALA A 226 -12.39 15.55 -13.02
N GLY A 227 -11.75 16.61 -12.47
CA GLY A 227 -11.39 16.68 -11.03
C GLY A 227 -10.19 15.83 -10.65
N THR A 228 -9.55 15.12 -11.60
CA THR A 228 -8.36 14.33 -11.30
C THR A 228 -7.15 15.19 -10.99
N GLU A 229 -7.05 16.38 -11.56
CA GLU A 229 -5.91 17.28 -11.36
C GLU A 229 -5.89 17.81 -9.92
N GLU A 230 -7.03 18.28 -9.43
CA GLU A 230 -7.21 18.74 -8.04
C GLU A 230 -6.98 17.59 -7.05
N ARG A 231 -7.40 16.38 -7.41
CA ARG A 231 -7.15 15.16 -6.61
C ARG A 231 -5.67 14.86 -6.51
N VAL A 232 -4.93 14.89 -7.63
CA VAL A 232 -3.47 14.69 -7.65
C VAL A 232 -2.77 15.73 -6.80
N GLU A 233 -3.15 17.02 -6.91
CA GLU A 233 -2.59 18.08 -6.10
C GLU A 233 -2.79 17.84 -4.59
N ALA A 234 -4.01 17.47 -4.18
CA ALA A 234 -4.32 17.15 -2.79
C ALA A 234 -3.50 15.96 -2.26
N LEU A 235 -3.33 14.91 -3.07
CA LEU A 235 -2.54 13.72 -2.73
C LEU A 235 -1.04 14.05 -2.61
N VAL A 236 -0.52 14.89 -3.50
CA VAL A 236 0.89 15.33 -3.44
C VAL A 236 1.13 16.18 -2.19
N LYS A 237 0.22 17.11 -1.86
CA LYS A 237 0.27 17.89 -0.60
C LYS A 237 0.22 16.97 0.64
N ALA A 238 -0.52 15.87 0.58
CA ALA A 238 -0.58 14.88 1.65
C ALA A 238 0.69 14.01 1.75
N GLY A 239 1.61 14.10 0.78
CA GLY A 239 2.88 13.40 0.77
C GLY A 239 2.82 11.98 0.18
N VAL A 240 1.94 11.72 -0.77
CA VAL A 240 1.85 10.43 -1.48
C VAL A 240 3.19 10.07 -2.13
N ASP A 241 3.60 8.80 -2.05
CA ASP A 241 4.85 8.33 -2.66
C ASP A 241 4.67 7.90 -4.13
N ALA A 242 3.51 7.33 -4.45
CA ALA A 242 3.19 6.88 -5.81
C ALA A 242 1.73 7.18 -6.19
N ILE A 243 1.52 7.69 -7.39
CA ILE A 243 0.21 7.85 -8.02
C ILE A 243 -0.01 6.69 -8.98
N VAL A 244 -1.14 6.00 -8.86
CA VAL A 244 -1.55 4.94 -9.79
C VAL A 244 -2.69 5.48 -10.66
N VAL A 245 -2.41 5.70 -11.95
CA VAL A 245 -3.45 6.00 -12.95
C VAL A 245 -4.13 4.68 -13.29
N ASP A 246 -5.28 4.44 -12.64
CA ASP A 246 -5.91 3.12 -12.53
C ASP A 246 -7.21 3.04 -13.32
N THR A 247 -7.17 2.35 -14.45
CA THR A 247 -8.31 2.14 -15.36
C THR A 247 -8.44 0.66 -15.77
N ALA A 248 -9.59 0.30 -16.35
CA ALA A 248 -9.80 -1.04 -16.90
C ALA A 248 -8.94 -1.29 -18.16
N HIS A 249 -8.53 -0.22 -18.87
CA HIS A 249 -7.71 -0.29 -20.07
C HIS A 249 -6.65 0.81 -20.11
N GLY A 250 -5.44 0.47 -19.63
CA GLY A 250 -4.32 1.40 -19.52
C GLY A 250 -3.72 1.84 -20.86
N HIS A 251 -3.92 1.08 -21.96
CA HIS A 251 -3.46 1.44 -23.30
C HIS A 251 -4.49 2.34 -24.02
N SER A 252 -4.85 3.44 -23.38
CA SER A 252 -5.79 4.43 -23.91
C SER A 252 -5.19 5.83 -23.86
N LYS A 253 -5.64 6.69 -24.79
CA LYS A 253 -5.15 8.08 -24.89
C LYS A 253 -5.26 8.82 -23.54
N GLY A 254 -6.40 8.72 -22.87
CA GLY A 254 -6.63 9.40 -21.60
C GLY A 254 -5.66 8.99 -20.48
N VAL A 255 -5.27 7.70 -20.44
CA VAL A 255 -4.30 7.20 -19.47
C VAL A 255 -2.90 7.70 -19.79
N LEU A 256 -2.47 7.60 -21.05
CA LEU A 256 -1.14 8.06 -21.48
C LEU A 256 -0.98 9.58 -21.25
N ASP A 257 -2.00 10.35 -21.58
CA ASP A 257 -1.99 11.80 -21.37
C ASP A 257 -1.98 12.15 -19.87
N ARG A 258 -2.72 11.41 -19.03
CA ARG A 258 -2.72 11.62 -17.57
C ARG A 258 -1.37 11.28 -16.95
N VAL A 259 -0.72 10.20 -17.38
CA VAL A 259 0.65 9.85 -16.93
C VAL A 259 1.63 10.98 -17.28
N ARG A 260 1.61 11.47 -18.55
CA ARG A 260 2.45 12.61 -18.97
C ARG A 260 2.20 13.84 -18.13
N TRP A 261 0.92 14.18 -17.92
CA TRP A 261 0.52 15.35 -17.16
C TRP A 261 1.06 15.30 -15.71
N VAL A 262 0.90 14.16 -15.02
CA VAL A 262 1.40 14.02 -13.64
C VAL A 262 2.93 14.16 -13.61
N LYS A 263 3.63 13.52 -14.54
CA LYS A 263 5.11 13.60 -14.59
C LYS A 263 5.62 15.01 -14.92
N GLN A 264 4.89 15.79 -15.70
CA GLN A 264 5.25 17.17 -16.04
C GLN A 264 5.06 18.12 -14.85
N HIS A 265 3.96 17.96 -14.09
CA HIS A 265 3.63 18.87 -12.97
C HIS A 265 4.28 18.46 -11.65
N TYR A 266 4.50 17.15 -11.45
CA TYR A 266 5.04 16.58 -10.21
C TYR A 266 6.13 15.53 -10.51
N PRO A 267 7.28 15.95 -11.09
CA PRO A 267 8.33 15.02 -11.54
C PRO A 267 8.92 14.16 -10.42
N GLN A 268 8.83 14.62 -9.17
CA GLN A 268 9.30 13.90 -7.98
C GLN A 268 8.39 12.74 -7.56
N VAL A 269 7.13 12.72 -8.00
CA VAL A 269 6.18 11.65 -7.65
C VAL A 269 6.34 10.48 -8.60
N GLN A 270 6.33 9.27 -8.07
CA GLN A 270 6.36 8.05 -8.89
C GLN A 270 4.98 7.79 -9.49
N VAL A 271 4.92 7.48 -10.79
CA VAL A 271 3.67 7.28 -11.52
C VAL A 271 3.61 5.88 -12.10
N ILE A 272 2.51 5.19 -11.82
CA ILE A 272 2.21 3.84 -12.32
C ILE A 272 0.99 3.95 -13.23
N GLY A 273 1.08 3.38 -14.43
CA GLY A 273 -0.05 3.30 -15.36
C GLY A 273 -0.60 1.88 -15.48
N GLY A 274 -1.91 1.73 -15.61
CA GLY A 274 -2.55 0.43 -15.81
C GLY A 274 -4.09 0.50 -15.93
N ASN A 275 -4.75 -0.67 -16.18
CA ASN A 275 -4.14 -2.00 -16.35
C ASN A 275 -3.86 -2.31 -17.81
N ILE A 276 -2.83 -3.08 -18.05
CA ILE A 276 -2.40 -3.50 -19.39
C ILE A 276 -2.22 -5.03 -19.44
N ALA A 277 -2.05 -5.59 -20.64
CA ALA A 277 -1.78 -7.01 -20.84
C ALA A 277 -0.83 -7.30 -22.02
N THR A 278 -0.29 -6.25 -22.67
CA THR A 278 0.54 -6.39 -23.87
C THR A 278 1.82 -5.58 -23.77
N GLY A 279 2.89 -6.04 -24.46
CA GLY A 279 4.17 -5.32 -24.52
C GLY A 279 4.05 -3.94 -25.18
N ALA A 280 3.22 -3.79 -26.21
CA ALA A 280 2.98 -2.49 -26.85
C ALA A 280 2.39 -1.45 -25.88
N ALA A 281 1.46 -1.89 -25.03
CA ALA A 281 0.88 -1.03 -23.99
C ALA A 281 1.92 -0.62 -22.94
N ALA A 282 2.81 -1.55 -22.57
CA ALA A 282 3.90 -1.27 -21.64
C ALA A 282 4.86 -0.21 -22.18
N LEU A 283 5.30 -0.35 -23.41
CA LEU A 283 6.19 0.62 -24.06
C LEU A 283 5.54 2.00 -24.21
N ALA A 284 4.25 2.06 -24.56
CA ALA A 284 3.51 3.32 -24.62
C ALA A 284 3.44 4.04 -23.26
N LEU A 285 3.28 3.29 -22.15
CA LEU A 285 3.31 3.85 -20.80
C LEU A 285 4.72 4.33 -20.40
N VAL A 286 5.77 3.58 -20.78
CA VAL A 286 7.17 3.98 -20.56
C VAL A 286 7.47 5.29 -21.29
N GLU A 287 7.05 5.40 -22.57
CA GLU A 287 7.19 6.62 -23.36
C GLU A 287 6.42 7.80 -22.75
N ALA A 288 5.26 7.53 -22.16
CA ALA A 288 4.49 8.54 -21.42
C ALA A 288 5.16 8.98 -20.11
N GLY A 289 6.22 8.30 -19.66
CA GLY A 289 6.99 8.63 -18.46
C GLY A 289 6.61 7.83 -17.23
N ALA A 290 5.88 6.72 -17.34
CA ALA A 290 5.53 5.87 -16.21
C ALA A 290 6.79 5.30 -15.52
N ASP A 291 6.78 5.28 -14.19
CA ASP A 291 7.84 4.72 -13.35
C ASP A 291 7.57 3.24 -12.97
N GLY A 292 6.40 2.76 -13.28
CA GLY A 292 5.95 1.38 -13.11
C GLY A 292 4.72 1.11 -13.98
N VAL A 293 4.45 -0.15 -14.32
CA VAL A 293 3.25 -0.54 -15.06
C VAL A 293 2.48 -1.63 -14.30
N LYS A 294 1.16 -1.62 -14.41
CA LYS A 294 0.28 -2.57 -13.73
C LYS A 294 -0.43 -3.49 -14.73
N VAL A 295 -0.24 -4.80 -14.58
CA VAL A 295 -0.60 -5.84 -15.53
C VAL A 295 -1.74 -6.70 -15.01
N GLY A 296 -2.83 -6.77 -15.76
CA GLY A 296 -3.97 -7.63 -15.42
C GLY A 296 -5.29 -7.12 -16.01
N ILE A 297 -5.77 -7.77 -17.07
CA ILE A 297 -7.10 -7.52 -17.65
C ILE A 297 -7.99 -8.72 -17.34
N GLY A 298 -8.86 -8.54 -16.35
CA GLY A 298 -9.88 -9.51 -15.98
C GLY A 298 -9.44 -10.75 -15.16
N PRO A 299 -8.26 -10.82 -14.48
CA PRO A 299 -7.90 -12.00 -13.70
C PRO A 299 -8.49 -12.03 -12.28
N GLY A 300 -9.05 -10.93 -11.79
CA GLY A 300 -9.61 -10.83 -10.43
C GLY A 300 -10.83 -11.72 -10.22
N SER A 301 -10.98 -12.28 -9.01
CA SER A 301 -12.07 -13.21 -8.67
C SER A 301 -13.49 -12.63 -8.76
N ILE A 302 -13.60 -11.30 -8.69
CA ILE A 302 -14.87 -10.55 -8.76
C ILE A 302 -15.00 -9.76 -10.07
N CYS A 303 -14.05 -9.93 -11.00
CA CYS A 303 -14.06 -9.27 -12.31
C CYS A 303 -14.77 -10.13 -13.34
N THR A 304 -15.68 -9.52 -14.11
CA THR A 304 -16.41 -10.19 -15.19
C THR A 304 -16.07 -9.66 -16.58
N THR A 305 -15.06 -8.78 -16.73
CA THR A 305 -14.64 -8.19 -17.99
C THR A 305 -14.43 -9.20 -19.10
N ARG A 306 -13.76 -10.34 -18.80
CA ARG A 306 -13.51 -11.40 -19.80
C ARG A 306 -14.77 -12.06 -20.33
N ILE A 307 -15.83 -12.08 -19.52
CA ILE A 307 -17.13 -12.67 -19.90
C ILE A 307 -18.03 -11.62 -20.54
N VAL A 308 -18.12 -10.43 -19.94
CA VAL A 308 -19.04 -9.38 -20.39
C VAL A 308 -18.52 -8.68 -21.66
N ALA A 309 -17.24 -8.33 -21.67
CA ALA A 309 -16.60 -7.65 -22.81
C ALA A 309 -15.86 -8.61 -23.75
N GLY A 310 -15.60 -9.86 -23.35
CA GLY A 310 -14.85 -10.84 -24.14
C GLY A 310 -13.36 -10.48 -24.29
N VAL A 311 -12.81 -9.59 -23.44
CA VAL A 311 -11.44 -9.06 -23.56
C VAL A 311 -10.61 -9.48 -22.36
N GLY A 312 -9.37 -9.91 -22.62
CA GLY A 312 -8.41 -10.26 -21.59
C GLY A 312 -7.27 -11.13 -22.11
N VAL A 313 -6.24 -11.28 -21.28
CA VAL A 313 -5.11 -12.19 -21.52
C VAL A 313 -4.89 -12.97 -20.22
N PRO A 314 -4.74 -14.30 -20.25
CA PRO A 314 -4.35 -15.12 -19.11
C PRO A 314 -3.07 -14.59 -18.46
N GLN A 315 -3.03 -14.61 -17.11
CA GLN A 315 -2.16 -13.71 -16.35
C GLN A 315 -0.66 -14.02 -16.51
N ILE A 316 -0.26 -15.27 -16.58
CA ILE A 316 1.16 -15.65 -16.79
C ILE A 316 1.65 -15.09 -18.14
N THR A 317 0.88 -15.33 -19.21
CA THR A 317 1.21 -14.80 -20.54
C THR A 317 1.21 -13.26 -20.57
N ALA A 318 0.28 -12.61 -19.88
CA ALA A 318 0.25 -11.15 -19.81
C ALA A 318 1.51 -10.59 -19.12
N ILE A 319 1.93 -11.23 -18.01
CA ILE A 319 3.15 -10.85 -17.28
C ILE A 319 4.38 -11.03 -18.17
N ASP A 320 4.54 -12.19 -18.79
CA ASP A 320 5.69 -12.52 -19.64
C ASP A 320 5.81 -11.58 -20.86
N ASN A 321 4.70 -11.32 -21.56
CA ASN A 321 4.67 -10.37 -22.67
C ASN A 321 5.12 -8.96 -22.28
N VAL A 322 4.66 -8.49 -21.12
CA VAL A 322 5.03 -7.15 -20.62
C VAL A 322 6.46 -7.14 -20.10
N ALA A 323 6.89 -8.16 -19.36
CA ALA A 323 8.25 -8.28 -18.85
C ALA A 323 9.28 -8.31 -19.97
N THR A 324 9.02 -9.07 -21.04
CA THR A 324 9.87 -9.13 -22.24
C THR A 324 10.00 -7.76 -22.90
N ALA A 325 8.90 -7.02 -23.05
CA ALA A 325 8.92 -5.69 -23.65
C ALA A 325 9.64 -4.64 -22.78
N LEU A 326 9.63 -4.81 -21.47
CA LEU A 326 10.26 -3.88 -20.51
C LEU A 326 11.76 -4.10 -20.33
N GLN A 327 12.36 -5.15 -20.92
CA GLN A 327 13.79 -5.40 -20.82
C GLN A 327 14.60 -4.17 -21.23
N GLY A 328 15.57 -3.79 -20.40
CA GLY A 328 16.43 -2.61 -20.63
C GLY A 328 15.80 -1.25 -20.31
N THR A 329 14.49 -1.15 -20.03
CA THR A 329 13.82 0.13 -19.70
C THR A 329 14.02 0.58 -18.26
N GLY A 330 14.33 -0.35 -17.35
CA GLY A 330 14.40 -0.12 -15.90
C GLY A 330 13.04 0.12 -15.24
N VAL A 331 11.92 -0.09 -15.97
CA VAL A 331 10.56 0.05 -15.42
C VAL A 331 10.05 -1.29 -14.92
N PRO A 332 9.76 -1.43 -13.60
CA PRO A 332 9.21 -2.66 -13.05
C PRO A 332 7.73 -2.84 -13.38
N LEU A 333 7.26 -4.08 -13.35
CA LEU A 333 5.85 -4.41 -13.51
C LEU A 333 5.25 -4.96 -12.22
N ILE A 334 3.97 -4.66 -12.01
CA ILE A 334 3.12 -5.11 -10.91
C ILE A 334 2.10 -6.08 -11.49
N ALA A 335 2.12 -7.35 -11.07
CA ALA A 335 1.12 -8.32 -11.47
C ALA A 335 -0.15 -8.14 -10.61
N ASP A 336 -1.25 -7.71 -11.23
CA ASP A 336 -2.48 -7.36 -10.54
C ASP A 336 -3.59 -8.37 -10.81
N GLY A 337 -4.01 -9.07 -9.76
CA GLY A 337 -5.13 -10.00 -9.77
C GLY A 337 -4.78 -11.46 -10.09
N GLY A 338 -5.72 -12.35 -9.76
CA GLY A 338 -5.59 -13.78 -9.97
C GLY A 338 -4.82 -14.55 -8.88
N ILE A 339 -4.23 -13.87 -7.91
CA ILE A 339 -3.46 -14.47 -6.81
C ILE A 339 -4.40 -15.07 -5.76
N ARG A 340 -4.30 -16.37 -5.54
CA ARG A 340 -5.10 -17.13 -4.55
C ARG A 340 -4.23 -17.79 -3.50
N TYR A 341 -3.01 -18.18 -3.86
CA TYR A 341 -2.04 -18.87 -3.02
C TYR A 341 -0.67 -18.20 -3.10
N SER A 342 0.19 -18.47 -2.14
CA SER A 342 1.59 -18.00 -2.16
C SER A 342 2.38 -18.53 -3.38
N GLY A 343 2.04 -19.72 -3.88
CA GLY A 343 2.61 -20.27 -5.11
C GLY A 343 2.32 -19.40 -6.34
N ASP A 344 1.15 -18.74 -6.40
CA ASP A 344 0.84 -17.81 -7.51
C ASP A 344 1.74 -16.57 -7.48
N ILE A 345 2.11 -16.08 -6.29
CA ILE A 345 3.09 -15.00 -6.13
C ILE A 345 4.44 -15.41 -6.71
N ALA A 346 4.90 -16.62 -6.36
CA ALA A 346 6.16 -17.16 -6.86
C ALA A 346 6.15 -17.28 -8.40
N LYS A 347 5.07 -17.82 -8.97
CA LYS A 347 4.90 -17.92 -10.43
C LYS A 347 4.85 -16.54 -11.11
N ALA A 348 4.16 -15.55 -10.50
CA ALA A 348 4.12 -14.19 -11.05
C ALA A 348 5.52 -13.55 -11.09
N ILE A 349 6.31 -13.69 -10.01
CA ILE A 349 7.68 -13.18 -9.94
C ILE A 349 8.56 -13.89 -10.98
N ALA A 350 8.52 -15.21 -11.05
CA ALA A 350 9.28 -15.97 -12.03
C ALA A 350 8.92 -15.63 -13.49
N ALA A 351 7.66 -15.28 -13.76
CA ALA A 351 7.21 -14.82 -15.08
C ALA A 351 7.64 -13.38 -15.41
N GLY A 352 8.26 -12.66 -14.45
CA GLY A 352 8.82 -11.33 -14.70
C GLY A 352 8.27 -10.20 -13.81
N ALA A 353 7.28 -10.47 -12.94
CA ALA A 353 6.75 -9.44 -12.04
C ALA A 353 7.78 -9.04 -10.98
N SER A 354 7.83 -7.75 -10.68
CA SER A 354 8.60 -7.21 -9.56
C SER A 354 7.80 -7.27 -8.27
N THR A 355 6.50 -6.99 -8.33
CA THR A 355 5.57 -7.04 -7.22
C THR A 355 4.23 -7.63 -7.65
N VAL A 356 3.43 -8.08 -6.70
CA VAL A 356 2.08 -8.58 -6.93
C VAL A 356 1.05 -7.73 -6.18
N MET A 357 -0.04 -7.36 -6.86
CA MET A 357 -1.16 -6.65 -6.25
C MET A 357 -2.30 -7.63 -5.95
N MET A 358 -2.83 -7.55 -4.73
CA MET A 358 -3.87 -8.47 -4.25
C MET A 358 -5.06 -7.70 -3.69
N GLY A 359 -6.27 -8.09 -4.13
CA GLY A 359 -7.55 -7.63 -3.58
C GLY A 359 -8.17 -8.66 -2.66
N GLY A 360 -8.64 -9.79 -3.20
CA GLY A 360 -9.39 -10.82 -2.47
C GLY A 360 -8.67 -11.43 -1.27
N MET A 361 -7.33 -11.50 -1.29
CA MET A 361 -6.55 -11.98 -0.16
C MET A 361 -6.67 -11.05 1.05
N PHE A 362 -6.73 -9.75 0.82
CA PHE A 362 -6.77 -8.73 1.87
C PHE A 362 -8.19 -8.26 2.22
N ALA A 363 -9.17 -8.41 1.33
CA ALA A 363 -10.54 -7.92 1.55
C ALA A 363 -11.21 -8.45 2.83
N GLY A 364 -10.90 -9.71 3.23
CA GLY A 364 -11.46 -10.32 4.43
C GLY A 364 -10.69 -10.02 5.73
N THR A 365 -9.65 -9.18 5.68
CA THR A 365 -8.82 -8.91 6.86
C THR A 365 -9.44 -7.87 7.78
N GLU A 366 -8.99 -7.85 9.02
CA GLU A 366 -9.45 -6.90 10.04
C GLU A 366 -9.18 -5.45 9.64
N GLU A 367 -8.05 -5.20 8.98
CA GLU A 367 -7.55 -3.88 8.61
C GLU A 367 -8.21 -3.34 7.33
N ALA A 368 -8.84 -4.19 6.51
CA ALA A 368 -9.61 -3.76 5.34
C ALA A 368 -10.86 -2.95 5.76
N PRO A 369 -11.37 -2.02 4.92
CA PRO A 369 -12.60 -1.29 5.17
C PRO A 369 -13.82 -2.19 5.31
N GLY A 370 -14.88 -1.65 5.89
CA GLY A 370 -16.17 -2.33 6.06
C GLY A 370 -16.28 -3.14 7.35
N GLU A 371 -17.52 -3.44 7.71
CA GLU A 371 -17.88 -4.15 8.93
C GLU A 371 -17.84 -5.66 8.75
N ILE A 372 -17.70 -6.37 9.87
CA ILE A 372 -17.84 -7.82 9.92
C ILE A 372 -19.33 -8.17 9.92
N VAL A 373 -19.75 -8.95 8.94
CA VAL A 373 -21.13 -9.42 8.79
C VAL A 373 -21.22 -10.89 9.21
N LEU A 374 -22.12 -11.18 10.15
CA LEU A 374 -22.42 -12.57 10.53
C LEU A 374 -23.45 -13.18 9.56
N TYR A 375 -23.09 -14.28 8.93
CA TYR A 375 -23.97 -15.02 8.03
C TYR A 375 -23.81 -16.53 8.21
N GLN A 376 -24.92 -17.22 8.44
CA GLN A 376 -24.95 -18.69 8.68
C GLN A 376 -23.91 -19.14 9.74
N GLY A 377 -23.80 -18.39 10.84
CA GLY A 377 -22.88 -18.69 11.94
C GLY A 377 -21.41 -18.43 11.65
N ARG A 378 -21.05 -17.79 10.52
CA ARG A 378 -19.68 -17.44 10.15
C ARG A 378 -19.53 -15.95 9.90
N SER A 379 -18.36 -15.42 10.18
CA SER A 379 -18.01 -14.00 9.95
C SER A 379 -17.51 -13.79 8.54
N TYR A 380 -18.01 -12.74 7.89
CA TYR A 380 -17.66 -12.33 6.52
C TYR A 380 -17.39 -10.83 6.47
N LYS A 381 -16.73 -10.38 5.39
CA LYS A 381 -16.65 -8.96 5.00
C LYS A 381 -17.13 -8.79 3.57
N SER A 382 -17.69 -7.62 3.26
CA SER A 382 -18.03 -7.23 1.89
C SER A 382 -16.77 -7.20 1.03
N TYR A 383 -16.92 -7.68 -0.20
CA TYR A 383 -15.89 -7.57 -1.22
C TYR A 383 -16.55 -7.38 -2.58
N ARG A 384 -16.19 -6.30 -3.28
CA ARG A 384 -16.79 -5.97 -4.57
C ARG A 384 -15.76 -5.56 -5.62
N GLY A 385 -16.08 -5.85 -6.88
CA GLY A 385 -15.33 -5.35 -8.02
C GLY A 385 -15.54 -3.86 -8.23
N MET A 386 -14.50 -3.15 -8.66
CA MET A 386 -14.62 -1.73 -9.00
C MET A 386 -15.56 -1.49 -10.19
N GLY A 387 -15.84 -2.52 -11.01
CA GLY A 387 -16.85 -2.52 -12.08
C GLY A 387 -18.22 -3.02 -11.64
N SER A 388 -18.49 -3.22 -10.35
CA SER A 388 -19.83 -3.51 -9.86
C SER A 388 -20.72 -2.25 -9.90
N ILE A 389 -22.03 -2.42 -9.94
CA ILE A 389 -22.98 -1.31 -9.99
C ILE A 389 -22.77 -0.36 -8.80
N GLY A 390 -22.71 -0.89 -7.58
CA GLY A 390 -22.52 -0.07 -6.39
C GLY A 390 -21.17 0.66 -6.36
N ALA A 391 -20.09 0.05 -6.83
CA ALA A 391 -18.80 0.73 -6.92
C ALA A 391 -18.81 1.84 -7.98
N MET A 392 -19.43 1.61 -9.15
CA MET A 392 -19.54 2.60 -10.21
C MET A 392 -20.39 3.79 -9.80
N GLN A 393 -21.47 3.57 -9.05
CA GLN A 393 -22.29 4.64 -8.50
C GLN A 393 -21.56 5.51 -7.47
N GLN A 394 -20.53 4.96 -6.82
CA GLN A 394 -19.72 5.66 -5.82
C GLN A 394 -18.44 6.30 -6.38
N GLY A 395 -18.25 6.29 -7.70
CA GLY A 395 -17.15 7.03 -8.33
C GLY A 395 -16.17 6.21 -9.19
N SER A 396 -16.38 4.90 -9.38
CA SER A 396 -15.51 4.09 -10.23
C SER A 396 -15.97 3.93 -11.68
N ALA A 397 -17.05 4.59 -12.09
CA ALA A 397 -17.58 4.53 -13.46
C ALA A 397 -16.55 5.01 -14.51
N ASP A 398 -15.74 6.03 -14.18
CA ASP A 398 -14.65 6.53 -15.02
C ASP A 398 -13.57 5.47 -15.33
N ARG A 399 -13.33 4.54 -14.39
CA ARG A 399 -12.42 3.40 -14.58
C ARG A 399 -12.81 2.54 -15.79
N TYR A 400 -14.12 2.48 -16.08
CA TYR A 400 -14.73 1.69 -17.16
C TYR A 400 -15.24 2.54 -18.32
N PHE A 401 -14.84 3.83 -18.38
CA PHE A 401 -15.26 4.78 -19.42
C PHE A 401 -16.79 4.96 -19.51
N GLN A 402 -17.49 4.83 -18.37
CA GLN A 402 -18.95 4.92 -18.26
C GLN A 402 -19.38 6.14 -17.42
N GLU A 403 -18.62 7.22 -17.44
CA GLU A 403 -19.00 8.48 -16.80
C GLU A 403 -20.25 9.09 -17.45
N SER A 404 -21.18 9.58 -16.64
CA SER A 404 -22.30 10.38 -17.09
C SER A 404 -21.89 11.87 -17.12
N SER A 405 -22.27 12.58 -18.17
CA SER A 405 -22.08 14.04 -18.27
C SER A 405 -22.85 14.81 -17.18
N THR A 406 -23.76 14.17 -16.46
CA THR A 406 -24.60 14.74 -15.37
C THR A 406 -24.12 14.37 -13.97
N GLY A 407 -22.97 13.70 -13.83
CA GLY A 407 -22.30 13.46 -12.53
C GLY A 407 -22.83 12.28 -11.71
N ASN A 408 -24.00 11.73 -11.99
CA ASN A 408 -24.52 10.54 -11.28
C ASN A 408 -25.06 9.54 -12.31
N PRO A 409 -24.33 8.46 -12.63
CA PRO A 409 -24.77 7.50 -13.62
C PRO A 409 -26.03 6.78 -13.13
N ASN A 410 -27.10 6.82 -13.93
CA ASN A 410 -28.29 6.03 -13.67
C ASN A 410 -27.92 4.55 -13.69
N ALA A 411 -28.19 3.82 -12.61
CA ALA A 411 -27.85 2.40 -12.45
C ALA A 411 -28.32 1.53 -13.64
N ASP A 412 -29.51 1.85 -14.19
CA ASP A 412 -30.11 1.12 -15.31
C ASP A 412 -29.35 1.28 -16.64
N LYS A 413 -28.41 2.23 -16.74
CA LYS A 413 -27.60 2.49 -17.93
C LYS A 413 -26.16 2.03 -17.81
N LEU A 414 -25.75 1.54 -16.64
CA LEU A 414 -24.42 1.01 -16.43
C LEU A 414 -24.32 -0.43 -16.92
N VAL A 415 -23.19 -0.77 -17.54
CA VAL A 415 -22.83 -2.15 -17.91
C VAL A 415 -21.76 -2.64 -16.92
N PRO A 416 -22.13 -3.44 -15.91
CA PRO A 416 -21.17 -3.88 -14.91
C PRO A 416 -20.17 -4.91 -15.45
N GLU A 417 -18.90 -4.71 -15.11
CA GLU A 417 -17.80 -5.65 -15.38
C GLU A 417 -17.25 -6.24 -14.07
N GLY A 418 -18.05 -6.30 -13.04
CA GLY A 418 -17.70 -6.84 -11.73
C GLY A 418 -18.94 -7.15 -10.91
N ILE A 419 -18.76 -7.96 -9.89
CA ILE A 419 -19.81 -8.38 -8.96
C ILE A 419 -19.59 -7.83 -7.56
N GLU A 420 -20.65 -7.85 -6.76
CA GLU A 420 -20.61 -7.63 -5.31
C GLU A 420 -20.80 -8.95 -4.59
N GLY A 421 -20.00 -9.19 -3.58
CA GLY A 421 -20.03 -10.42 -2.82
C GLY A 421 -19.48 -10.25 -1.42
N ARG A 422 -19.16 -11.35 -0.79
CA ARG A 422 -18.54 -11.40 0.54
C ARG A 422 -17.42 -12.44 0.55
N VAL A 423 -16.43 -12.19 1.37
CA VAL A 423 -15.32 -13.11 1.63
C VAL A 423 -15.30 -13.48 3.11
N PRO A 424 -14.86 -14.68 3.49
CA PRO A 424 -14.68 -15.05 4.89
C PRO A 424 -13.78 -14.05 5.60
N TYR A 425 -14.12 -13.71 6.84
CA TYR A 425 -13.24 -12.95 7.73
C TYR A 425 -12.00 -13.77 8.04
N LYS A 426 -10.83 -13.16 7.92
CA LYS A 426 -9.52 -13.84 7.98
C LYS A 426 -8.65 -13.42 9.18
N GLY A 427 -9.14 -12.52 10.04
CA GLY A 427 -8.35 -11.92 11.11
C GLY A 427 -7.33 -10.90 10.59
N SER A 428 -6.21 -10.72 11.31
CA SER A 428 -5.21 -9.72 10.97
C SER A 428 -4.51 -10.00 9.63
N VAL A 429 -4.29 -8.94 8.86
CA VAL A 429 -3.53 -8.98 7.59
C VAL A 429 -2.09 -9.45 7.80
N VAL A 430 -1.49 -9.19 8.97
CA VAL A 430 -0.12 -9.61 9.30
C VAL A 430 0.03 -11.13 9.20
N ALA A 431 -0.97 -11.89 9.70
CA ALA A 431 -0.95 -13.35 9.60
C ALA A 431 -1.00 -13.83 8.13
N ILE A 432 -1.79 -13.16 7.29
CA ILE A 432 -1.87 -13.47 5.85
C ILE A 432 -0.53 -13.14 5.16
N ILE A 433 0.04 -11.97 5.43
CA ILE A 433 1.33 -11.56 4.87
C ILE A 433 2.43 -12.55 5.25
N PHE A 434 2.45 -12.99 6.52
CA PHE A 434 3.42 -13.99 6.98
C PHE A 434 3.34 -15.30 6.18
N GLN A 435 2.13 -15.82 5.95
CA GLN A 435 1.92 -17.05 5.15
C GLN A 435 2.33 -16.84 3.69
N MET A 436 1.98 -15.70 3.09
CA MET A 436 2.32 -15.39 1.70
C MET A 436 3.85 -15.24 1.52
N ALA A 437 4.50 -14.51 2.40
CA ALA A 437 5.95 -14.36 2.40
C ALA A 437 6.68 -15.69 2.65
N GLY A 438 6.18 -16.49 3.60
CA GLY A 438 6.73 -17.81 3.91
C GLY A 438 6.67 -18.77 2.72
N GLY A 439 5.52 -18.82 2.01
CA GLY A 439 5.37 -19.64 0.81
C GLY A 439 6.26 -19.18 -0.35
N LEU A 440 6.43 -17.85 -0.54
CA LEU A 440 7.37 -17.33 -1.53
C LEU A 440 8.82 -17.72 -1.19
N ARG A 441 9.24 -17.59 0.07
CA ARG A 441 10.57 -18.03 0.53
C ARG A 441 10.80 -19.52 0.30
N ALA A 442 9.79 -20.35 0.58
CA ALA A 442 9.85 -21.80 0.30
C ALA A 442 10.08 -22.06 -1.19
N SER A 443 9.32 -21.38 -2.06
CA SER A 443 9.46 -21.50 -3.52
C SER A 443 10.87 -21.08 -3.99
N MET A 444 11.40 -19.95 -3.47
CA MET A 444 12.76 -19.50 -3.75
C MET A 444 13.80 -20.54 -3.32
N GLY A 445 13.61 -21.17 -2.14
CA GLY A 445 14.44 -22.27 -1.68
C GLY A 445 14.43 -23.47 -2.62
N TYR A 446 13.26 -23.89 -3.11
CA TYR A 446 13.14 -24.98 -4.09
C TYR A 446 13.79 -24.64 -5.44
N CYS A 447 13.72 -23.40 -5.89
CA CYS A 447 14.32 -22.95 -7.15
C CYS A 447 15.80 -22.54 -7.03
N GLY A 448 16.39 -22.59 -5.82
CA GLY A 448 17.78 -22.20 -5.59
C GLY A 448 18.05 -20.71 -5.81
N CYS A 449 17.07 -19.83 -5.53
CA CYS A 449 17.14 -18.40 -5.78
C CYS A 449 17.23 -17.63 -4.45
N ALA A 450 18.32 -16.88 -4.22
CA ALA A 450 18.52 -16.09 -3.02
C ALA A 450 17.71 -14.79 -3.01
N THR A 451 17.40 -14.25 -4.19
CA THR A 451 16.71 -12.98 -4.38
C THR A 451 15.54 -13.11 -5.34
N THR A 452 14.60 -12.15 -5.28
CA THR A 452 13.51 -12.06 -6.26
C THR A 452 14.03 -11.81 -7.69
N ASP A 453 15.18 -11.13 -7.84
CA ASP A 453 15.81 -10.90 -9.13
C ASP A 453 16.36 -12.21 -9.73
N GLU A 454 17.00 -13.04 -8.90
CA GLU A 454 17.42 -14.37 -9.36
C GLU A 454 16.23 -15.22 -9.78
N MET A 455 15.11 -15.16 -9.03
CA MET A 455 13.92 -15.92 -9.36
C MET A 455 13.34 -15.50 -10.73
N ARG A 456 13.30 -14.19 -11.04
CA ARG A 456 12.88 -13.69 -12.36
C ARG A 456 13.76 -14.16 -13.51
N ASN A 457 15.06 -14.32 -13.26
CA ASN A 457 16.02 -14.57 -14.32
C ASN A 457 16.41 -16.05 -14.49
N ARG A 458 16.13 -16.91 -13.48
CA ARG A 458 16.64 -18.28 -13.44
C ARG A 458 15.57 -19.35 -13.27
N ALA A 459 14.42 -19.01 -12.69
CA ALA A 459 13.36 -20.01 -12.47
C ALA A 459 12.74 -20.45 -13.79
N GLU A 460 12.52 -21.75 -13.92
CA GLU A 460 11.97 -22.36 -15.12
C GLU A 460 10.56 -22.88 -14.86
N PHE A 461 9.74 -22.89 -15.90
CA PHE A 461 8.37 -23.38 -15.86
C PHE A 461 8.21 -24.67 -16.62
N VAL A 462 7.29 -25.50 -16.15
CA VAL A 462 6.69 -26.58 -16.90
C VAL A 462 5.19 -26.31 -17.06
N GLU A 463 4.69 -26.50 -18.27
CA GLU A 463 3.26 -26.48 -18.53
C GLU A 463 2.61 -27.78 -18.05
N ILE A 464 1.48 -27.69 -17.35
CA ILE A 464 0.74 -28.84 -16.83
C ILE A 464 -0.65 -28.94 -17.44
N THR A 465 -1.23 -30.14 -17.37
CA THR A 465 -2.60 -30.42 -17.82
C THR A 465 -3.62 -30.19 -16.71
N ALA A 466 -4.92 -30.24 -17.05
CA ALA A 466 -5.99 -30.26 -16.06
C ALA A 466 -5.89 -31.44 -15.08
N ALA A 467 -5.23 -32.53 -15.44
CA ALA A 467 -4.92 -33.63 -14.53
C ALA A 467 -3.82 -33.25 -13.55
N GLY A 468 -2.77 -32.55 -14.02
CA GLY A 468 -1.67 -32.08 -13.18
C GLY A 468 -2.12 -31.05 -12.14
N ILE A 469 -3.04 -30.14 -12.46
CA ILE A 469 -3.57 -29.22 -11.45
C ILE A 469 -4.41 -29.96 -10.39
N ARG A 470 -5.18 -30.98 -10.75
CA ARG A 470 -5.91 -31.81 -9.78
C ARG A 470 -4.97 -32.59 -8.87
N GLU A 471 -3.88 -33.15 -9.41
CA GLU A 471 -2.83 -33.81 -8.64
C GLU A 471 -2.15 -32.85 -7.65
N SER A 472 -2.03 -31.56 -8.00
CA SER A 472 -1.41 -30.52 -7.16
C SER A 472 -2.26 -30.14 -5.95
N HIS A 473 -3.56 -30.36 -5.98
CA HIS A 473 -4.44 -30.16 -4.84
C HIS A 473 -4.54 -31.41 -3.96
N VAL A 474 -4.91 -31.20 -2.69
CA VAL A 474 -5.20 -32.34 -1.78
C VAL A 474 -6.29 -33.20 -2.39
N HIS A 475 -6.02 -34.51 -2.52
CA HIS A 475 -6.91 -35.50 -3.08
C HIS A 475 -6.88 -36.81 -2.27
N ASP A 476 -7.91 -37.63 -2.38
CA ASP A 476 -8.04 -38.96 -1.72
C ASP A 476 -7.95 -38.94 -0.18
N VAL A 477 -8.12 -37.73 0.46
CA VAL A 477 -8.17 -37.59 1.91
C VAL A 477 -9.23 -36.59 2.34
N GLN A 478 -9.79 -36.78 3.52
CA GLN A 478 -10.68 -35.81 4.15
C GLN A 478 -9.86 -34.89 5.07
N ILE A 479 -9.92 -33.57 4.82
CA ILE A 479 -9.25 -32.58 5.67
C ILE A 479 -9.95 -32.54 7.03
N THR A 480 -9.24 -32.89 8.09
CA THR A 480 -9.73 -32.82 9.48
C THR A 480 -9.28 -31.55 10.20
N LYS A 481 -8.20 -30.92 9.71
CA LYS A 481 -7.67 -29.66 10.21
C LYS A 481 -7.14 -28.83 9.04
N GLU A 482 -7.74 -27.68 8.79
CA GLU A 482 -7.29 -26.75 7.74
C GLU A 482 -5.90 -26.19 8.02
N ALA A 483 -5.07 -26.08 6.98
CA ALA A 483 -3.82 -25.33 7.03
C ALA A 483 -4.10 -23.82 6.87
N PRO A 484 -3.36 -22.93 7.53
CA PRO A 484 -3.61 -21.49 7.47
C PRO A 484 -3.41 -20.89 6.06
N ASN A 485 -2.66 -21.56 5.20
CA ASN A 485 -2.27 -21.15 3.86
C ASN A 485 -2.90 -21.99 2.73
N TYR A 486 -3.74 -22.96 3.06
CA TYR A 486 -4.44 -23.81 2.09
C TYR A 486 -5.91 -23.97 2.48
N ARG A 487 -6.80 -23.70 1.53
CA ARG A 487 -8.23 -23.98 1.63
C ARG A 487 -8.67 -24.74 0.39
N ALA A 488 -9.36 -25.84 0.57
CA ALA A 488 -10.06 -26.49 -0.52
C ALA A 488 -11.17 -25.54 -1.00
N SER A 489 -11.20 -25.25 -2.30
CA SER A 489 -12.21 -24.41 -2.96
C SER A 489 -13.54 -25.14 -3.11
#